data_2b7a586738cb162ef4e72767b92a032d
#
_entry.id   2b7a586738cb162ef4e72767b92a032d
#
_cell.length_a   1.000
_cell.length_b   1.000
_cell.length_c   1.000
_cell.angle_alpha   90.00
_cell.angle_beta   90.00
_cell.angle_gamma   90.00
#
_symmetry.space_group_name_H-M   'P 1'
#
loop_
_entity.id
_entity.type
_entity.pdbx_description
1 polymer ?
#
loop_
_entity_poly.entity_id
_entity_poly.type
_entity_poly.pdbx_seq_one_letter_code
_entity_poly.pdbx_strand_id
1 'polypeptide(L)'
;MRKVKNFLLFILIGLFLISFDQKEETGSKDTPEIRNIIFMIGDGMGLPAVYAAMSVSDHPLNFERCTFTGFQKNTSSDGYITDSAAAATALASGTKTNNGCIGVDPHGNHLKTILEIAEEHGLATGLVSTSSITHATPASFIAHDTSRNNYENIARDFLKTDIDVFIGGGYDHFANRTDKLNLIDSLKIRGYEVQTSMDLILKSSALKLAGLTAPNQNPYRLKGRGDMLTSSSAKAIEILSKNRKGFFLMIEGSQIDWAGHANEPEMLIDETLDFDKALGVVLDFAEKDKHTLVVVTADHETGGVSIVGGSTKNHTVKLNFSSKSHTADMIPVFSFGPGAEKFTGILDNTEFFPKFLAGYGFRK
;
A
#
# COMPACT_ATOMS: atom_id res chain seq x y z
N MET A 1 71.05 -70.89 -24.62
CA MET A 1 69.99 -70.85 -25.62
C MET A 1 68.71 -71.33 -24.99
N ARG A 2 67.96 -70.46 -24.34
CA ARG A 2 66.66 -70.81 -23.74
C ARG A 2 65.67 -69.69 -24.05
N LYS A 3 64.59 -70.01 -24.75
CA LYS A 3 63.51 -69.18 -25.08
C LYS A 3 62.64 -69.01 -23.83
N VAL A 4 62.43 -67.73 -23.39
CA VAL A 4 61.43 -67.38 -22.34
C VAL A 4 60.20 -66.90 -23.07
N LYS A 5 59.09 -67.57 -22.88
CA LYS A 5 57.77 -67.18 -23.35
C LYS A 5 57.23 -66.13 -22.41
N ASN A 6 56.88 -64.96 -22.96
CA ASN A 6 56.10 -63.93 -22.23
C ASN A 6 54.62 -64.32 -22.23
N PHE A 7 54.07 -64.45 -21.04
CA PHE A 7 52.67 -64.64 -20.80
C PHE A 7 52.02 -63.24 -20.50
N LEU A 8 51.34 -62.71 -21.49
CA LEU A 8 50.57 -61.47 -21.26
C LEU A 8 49.22 -61.82 -20.60
N LEU A 9 49.05 -61.37 -19.36
CA LEU A 9 47.83 -61.44 -18.62
C LEU A 9 46.99 -60.19 -18.96
N PHE A 10 45.90 -60.35 -19.73
CA PHE A 10 44.92 -59.29 -19.94
C PHE A 10 43.98 -59.21 -18.72
N ILE A 11 44.16 -58.16 -17.92
CA ILE A 11 43.17 -57.79 -16.88
C ILE A 11 42.11 -56.92 -17.57
N LEU A 12 40.92 -57.49 -17.80
CA LEU A 12 39.75 -56.75 -18.19
C LEU A 12 39.22 -56.00 -16.95
N ILE A 13 39.51 -54.70 -16.87
CA ILE A 13 38.88 -53.82 -15.91
C ILE A 13 37.51 -53.39 -16.51
N GLY A 14 36.44 -54.04 -16.05
CA GLY A 14 35.09 -53.62 -16.36
C GLY A 14 34.80 -52.30 -15.65
N LEU A 15 34.82 -51.19 -16.37
CA LEU A 15 34.27 -49.93 -15.88
C LEU A 15 32.74 -50.04 -15.79
N PHE A 16 32.26 -50.28 -14.59
CA PHE A 16 30.86 -50.05 -14.26
C PHE A 16 30.64 -48.53 -14.21
N LEU A 17 30.15 -47.95 -15.31
CA LEU A 17 29.62 -46.60 -15.31
C LEU A 17 28.30 -46.63 -14.52
N ILE A 18 28.39 -46.36 -13.21
CA ILE A 18 27.22 -45.99 -12.42
C ILE A 18 26.87 -44.57 -12.87
N SER A 19 25.92 -44.47 -13.80
CA SER A 19 25.21 -43.20 -14.02
C SER A 19 24.46 -42.85 -12.72
N PHE A 20 25.08 -41.99 -11.92
CA PHE A 20 24.30 -41.21 -10.95
C PHE A 20 23.43 -40.29 -11.77
N ASP A 21 22.21 -40.69 -12.00
CA ASP A 21 21.11 -39.79 -12.36
C ASP A 21 20.95 -38.86 -11.16
N GLN A 22 21.70 -37.75 -11.14
CA GLN A 22 21.35 -36.61 -10.29
C GLN A 22 20.02 -36.08 -10.85
N LYS A 23 18.91 -36.64 -10.36
CA LYS A 23 17.71 -35.87 -10.30
C LYS A 23 18.09 -34.59 -9.52
N GLU A 24 18.39 -33.52 -10.23
CA GLU A 24 18.17 -32.20 -9.68
C GLU A 24 16.74 -32.17 -9.16
N GLU A 25 16.58 -32.38 -7.87
CA GLU A 25 15.43 -31.85 -7.17
C GLU A 25 15.49 -30.33 -7.36
N THR A 26 14.99 -29.86 -8.49
CA THR A 26 14.45 -28.53 -8.60
C THR A 26 13.20 -28.54 -7.73
N GLY A 27 13.44 -28.57 -6.44
CA GLY A 27 12.47 -28.17 -5.43
C GLY A 27 12.23 -26.68 -5.66
N SER A 28 11.39 -26.36 -6.63
CA SER A 28 10.60 -25.17 -6.57
C SER A 28 9.95 -25.22 -5.18
N LYS A 29 10.53 -24.48 -4.22
CA LYS A 29 9.76 -24.10 -3.03
C LYS A 29 8.57 -23.39 -3.65
N ASP A 30 7.41 -24.04 -3.69
CA ASP A 30 6.18 -23.43 -4.13
C ASP A 30 5.99 -22.20 -3.26
N THR A 31 6.41 -21.04 -3.80
CA THR A 31 6.09 -19.77 -3.16
C THR A 31 4.58 -19.70 -3.16
N PRO A 32 3.91 -19.54 -2.02
CA PRO A 32 2.47 -19.50 -1.99
C PRO A 32 1.95 -18.52 -3.02
N GLU A 33 0.93 -18.92 -3.78
CA GLU A 33 0.25 -18.07 -4.76
C GLU A 33 -0.24 -16.79 -4.06
N ILE A 34 0.04 -15.63 -4.63
CA ILE A 34 -0.50 -14.35 -4.12
C ILE A 34 -1.94 -14.24 -4.59
N ARG A 35 -2.88 -14.25 -3.65
CA ARG A 35 -4.30 -14.01 -3.91
C ARG A 35 -4.74 -12.62 -3.46
N ASN A 36 -4.10 -12.10 -2.42
CA ASN A 36 -4.42 -10.79 -1.86
C ASN A 36 -3.20 -9.88 -1.89
N ILE A 37 -3.42 -8.62 -2.20
CA ILE A 37 -2.42 -7.57 -2.00
C ILE A 37 -3.02 -6.49 -1.12
N ILE A 38 -2.34 -6.18 -0.02
CA ILE A 38 -2.64 -5.03 0.83
C ILE A 38 -1.51 -4.03 0.67
N PHE A 39 -1.83 -2.87 0.13
CA PHE A 39 -0.89 -1.79 -0.10
C PHE A 39 -1.15 -0.66 0.88
N MET A 40 -0.20 -0.36 1.76
CA MET A 40 -0.32 0.67 2.78
C MET A 40 0.56 1.87 2.45
N ILE A 41 -0.01 3.06 2.48
CA ILE A 41 0.67 4.33 2.18
C ILE A 41 0.54 5.25 3.39
N GLY A 42 1.66 5.57 4.04
CA GLY A 42 1.74 6.66 5.00
C GLY A 42 2.07 7.94 4.26
N ASP A 43 1.07 8.79 4.00
CA ASP A 43 1.27 10.04 3.25
C ASP A 43 2.29 10.93 3.99
N GLY A 44 3.33 11.38 3.29
CA GLY A 44 4.41 12.18 3.86
C GLY A 44 5.38 11.44 4.80
N MET A 45 5.26 10.12 4.94
CA MET A 45 6.00 9.31 5.91
C MET A 45 7.43 8.99 5.46
N GLY A 46 8.35 9.91 5.70
CA GLY A 46 9.78 9.64 5.53
C GLY A 46 10.34 8.68 6.61
N LEU A 47 11.54 8.16 6.36
CA LEU A 47 12.24 7.27 7.31
C LEU A 47 12.39 7.88 8.73
N PRO A 48 12.66 9.21 8.90
CA PRO A 48 12.74 9.80 10.23
C PRO A 48 11.41 9.75 11.01
N ALA A 49 10.25 9.83 10.35
CA ALA A 49 8.95 9.69 11.01
C ALA A 49 8.78 8.28 11.58
N VAL A 50 9.11 7.24 10.81
CA VAL A 50 9.08 5.84 11.26
C VAL A 50 10.03 5.63 12.44
N TYR A 51 11.28 6.11 12.35
CA TYR A 51 12.25 5.92 13.41
C TYR A 51 11.92 6.76 14.66
N ALA A 52 11.29 7.91 14.50
CA ALA A 52 10.78 8.68 15.63
C ALA A 52 9.70 7.92 16.40
N ALA A 53 8.75 7.32 15.70
CA ALA A 53 7.71 6.46 16.28
C ALA A 53 8.33 5.26 17.01
N MET A 54 9.31 4.56 16.40
CA MET A 54 10.06 3.48 17.06
C MET A 54 10.78 3.95 18.32
N SER A 55 11.32 5.18 18.31
CA SER A 55 12.12 5.72 19.44
C SER A 55 11.28 6.04 20.67
N VAL A 56 10.00 6.36 20.51
CA VAL A 56 9.09 6.69 21.62
C VAL A 56 8.27 5.49 22.11
N SER A 57 8.21 4.43 21.34
CA SER A 57 7.52 3.20 21.69
C SER A 57 8.29 2.44 22.78
N ASP A 58 7.58 1.82 23.70
CA ASP A 58 8.12 0.91 24.73
C ASP A 58 8.17 -0.56 24.26
N HIS A 59 7.73 -0.83 23.04
CA HIS A 59 7.72 -2.15 22.41
C HIS A 59 8.07 -2.04 20.90
N PRO A 60 8.56 -3.13 20.29
CA PRO A 60 8.81 -3.15 18.85
C PRO A 60 7.57 -2.82 18.05
N LEU A 61 7.71 -2.00 17.01
CA LEU A 61 6.62 -1.64 16.11
C LEU A 61 6.34 -2.75 15.08
N ASN A 62 5.15 -2.73 14.50
CA ASN A 62 4.75 -3.68 13.46
C ASN A 62 5.59 -3.54 12.18
N PHE A 63 6.15 -2.36 11.89
CA PHE A 63 7.14 -2.20 10.81
C PHE A 63 8.29 -3.21 10.92
N GLU A 64 8.72 -3.55 12.13
CA GLU A 64 9.81 -4.49 12.39
C GLU A 64 9.45 -5.96 12.11
N ARG A 65 8.15 -6.28 11.96
CA ARG A 65 7.66 -7.60 11.53
C ARG A 65 7.81 -7.81 10.02
N CYS A 66 7.99 -6.74 9.24
CA CYS A 66 8.20 -6.84 7.81
C CYS A 66 9.56 -7.45 7.51
N THR A 67 9.58 -8.53 6.72
CA THR A 67 10.78 -9.35 6.51
C THR A 67 11.74 -8.78 5.48
N PHE A 68 11.27 -7.87 4.64
CA PHE A 68 12.07 -7.25 3.58
C PHE A 68 11.92 -5.75 3.60
N THR A 69 13.02 -5.05 3.32
CA THR A 69 13.07 -3.58 3.26
C THR A 69 13.76 -3.11 1.99
N GLY A 70 13.35 -1.94 1.50
CA GLY A 70 13.92 -1.26 0.36
C GLY A 70 13.70 0.24 0.47
N PHE A 71 13.98 0.95 -0.62
CA PHE A 71 13.72 2.37 -0.78
C PHE A 71 13.10 2.63 -2.14
N GLN A 72 12.33 3.73 -2.24
CA GLN A 72 11.85 4.20 -3.54
C GLN A 72 12.26 5.65 -3.83
N LYS A 73 12.41 5.94 -5.12
CA LYS A 73 12.49 7.29 -5.70
C LYS A 73 11.09 7.67 -6.18
N ASN A 74 10.70 8.91 -5.96
CA ASN A 74 9.31 9.33 -6.07
C ASN A 74 9.08 10.64 -6.86
N THR A 75 9.94 11.01 -7.80
CA THR A 75 9.75 12.22 -8.62
C THR A 75 8.46 12.17 -9.45
N SER A 76 7.82 13.31 -9.71
CA SER A 76 6.75 13.47 -10.70
C SER A 76 7.30 13.64 -12.13
N SER A 77 6.44 13.76 -13.14
CA SER A 77 6.87 14.00 -14.52
C SER A 77 7.31 15.43 -14.77
N ASP A 78 6.78 16.39 -14.02
CA ASP A 78 7.02 17.83 -14.16
C ASP A 78 7.84 18.44 -13.01
N GLY A 79 8.21 17.65 -12.00
CA GLY A 79 8.93 18.14 -10.83
C GLY A 79 9.84 17.13 -10.15
N TYR A 80 10.95 17.62 -9.60
CA TYR A 80 11.84 16.79 -8.77
C TYR A 80 11.18 16.41 -7.45
N ILE A 81 10.31 17.28 -6.91
CA ILE A 81 9.50 17.03 -5.72
C ILE A 81 8.08 16.74 -6.19
N THR A 82 7.59 15.55 -5.83
CA THR A 82 6.25 15.09 -6.17
C THR A 82 5.21 15.60 -5.17
N ASP A 83 3.94 15.66 -5.60
CA ASP A 83 2.81 15.71 -4.68
C ASP A 83 2.15 14.32 -4.56
N SER A 84 1.21 14.18 -3.62
CA SER A 84 0.52 12.91 -3.36
C SER A 84 -0.25 12.42 -4.60
N ALA A 85 -0.82 13.31 -5.41
CA ALA A 85 -1.57 12.94 -6.61
C ALA A 85 -0.68 12.25 -7.66
N ALA A 86 0.44 12.88 -8.00
CA ALA A 86 1.39 12.32 -8.97
C ALA A 86 2.08 11.06 -8.44
N ALA A 87 2.48 11.06 -7.17
CA ALA A 87 3.12 9.90 -6.57
C ALA A 87 2.18 8.69 -6.47
N ALA A 88 0.95 8.87 -5.96
CA ALA A 88 -0.02 7.80 -5.87
C ALA A 88 -0.48 7.30 -7.25
N THR A 89 -0.60 8.19 -8.25
CA THR A 89 -0.86 7.79 -9.64
C THR A 89 0.26 6.90 -10.18
N ALA A 90 1.52 7.23 -9.92
CA ALA A 90 2.66 6.40 -10.34
C ALA A 90 2.65 5.03 -9.64
N LEU A 91 2.34 4.97 -8.34
CA LEU A 91 2.18 3.73 -7.57
C LEU A 91 1.01 2.88 -8.08
N ALA A 92 -0.12 3.51 -8.43
CA ALA A 92 -1.34 2.82 -8.85
C ALA A 92 -1.33 2.35 -10.32
N SER A 93 -0.58 3.03 -11.21
CA SER A 93 -0.65 2.80 -12.67
C SER A 93 0.70 2.45 -13.31
N GLY A 94 1.82 2.63 -12.59
CA GLY A 94 3.16 2.45 -13.14
C GLY A 94 3.59 3.56 -14.11
N THR A 95 2.93 4.71 -14.09
CA THR A 95 3.20 5.81 -15.02
C THR A 95 3.33 7.13 -14.25
N LYS A 96 4.42 7.86 -14.50
CA LYS A 96 4.58 9.22 -13.96
C LYS A 96 3.55 10.17 -14.57
N THR A 97 3.05 11.08 -13.72
CA THR A 97 2.18 12.18 -14.17
C THR A 97 2.63 13.51 -13.57
N ASN A 98 1.97 14.60 -13.96
CA ASN A 98 2.22 15.93 -13.43
C ASN A 98 1.65 16.07 -12.01
N ASN A 99 2.29 16.89 -11.20
CA ASN A 99 1.77 17.22 -9.87
C ASN A 99 0.32 17.72 -9.97
N GLY A 100 -0.52 17.27 -9.05
CA GLY A 100 -1.96 17.58 -9.02
C GLY A 100 -2.84 16.69 -9.88
N CYS A 101 -2.29 15.84 -10.75
CA CYS A 101 -3.07 14.95 -11.62
C CYS A 101 -3.37 13.60 -10.96
N ILE A 102 -4.60 13.11 -11.16
CA ILE A 102 -5.16 11.88 -10.58
C ILE A 102 -5.42 10.87 -11.71
N GLY A 103 -4.76 9.71 -11.71
CA GLY A 103 -5.05 8.59 -12.62
C GLY A 103 -4.98 8.91 -14.11
N VAL A 104 -4.29 9.97 -14.49
CA VAL A 104 -4.08 10.38 -15.88
C VAL A 104 -2.59 10.55 -16.19
N ASP A 105 -2.20 10.40 -17.45
CA ASP A 105 -0.84 10.68 -17.90
C ASP A 105 -0.59 12.20 -18.01
N PRO A 106 0.64 12.68 -18.31
CA PRO A 106 0.92 14.11 -18.46
C PRO A 106 0.13 14.83 -19.55
N HIS A 107 -0.54 14.10 -20.43
CA HIS A 107 -1.39 14.62 -21.50
C HIS A 107 -2.89 14.57 -21.17
N GLY A 108 -3.24 14.08 -19.96
CA GLY A 108 -4.63 13.95 -19.51
C GLY A 108 -5.34 12.68 -20.00
N ASN A 109 -4.63 11.72 -20.57
CA ASN A 109 -5.23 10.44 -20.93
C ASN A 109 -5.36 9.54 -19.70
N HIS A 110 -6.48 8.82 -19.58
CA HIS A 110 -6.73 7.91 -18.47
C HIS A 110 -5.69 6.79 -18.42
N LEU A 111 -5.17 6.54 -17.22
CA LEU A 111 -4.26 5.44 -16.91
C LEU A 111 -5.04 4.36 -16.17
N LYS A 112 -4.93 3.12 -16.61
CA LYS A 112 -5.55 2.01 -15.91
C LYS A 112 -4.83 1.73 -14.61
N THR A 113 -5.57 1.68 -13.51
CA THR A 113 -5.02 1.46 -12.16
C THR A 113 -5.00 -0.03 -11.80
N ILE A 114 -4.19 -0.39 -10.80
CA ILE A 114 -4.17 -1.76 -10.25
C ILE A 114 -5.52 -2.17 -9.66
N LEU A 115 -6.27 -1.22 -9.07
CA LEU A 115 -7.60 -1.47 -8.52
C LEU A 115 -8.57 -1.84 -9.64
N GLU A 116 -8.63 -1.07 -10.73
CA GLU A 116 -9.49 -1.36 -11.87
C GLU A 116 -9.15 -2.69 -12.55
N ILE A 117 -7.84 -3.01 -12.65
CA ILE A 117 -7.41 -4.30 -13.21
C ILE A 117 -7.82 -5.46 -12.28
N ALA A 118 -7.71 -5.27 -10.97
CA ALA A 118 -8.16 -6.27 -10.00
C ALA A 118 -9.67 -6.56 -10.15
N GLU A 119 -10.50 -5.52 -10.31
CA GLU A 119 -11.95 -5.66 -10.59
C GLU A 119 -12.21 -6.43 -11.89
N GLU A 120 -11.51 -6.11 -12.98
CA GLU A 120 -11.66 -6.81 -14.26
C GLU A 120 -11.35 -8.31 -14.17
N HIS A 121 -10.45 -8.70 -13.26
CA HIS A 121 -10.15 -10.10 -12.99
C HIS A 121 -11.11 -10.73 -11.96
N GLY A 122 -12.06 -9.95 -11.45
CA GLY A 122 -13.08 -10.37 -10.49
C GLY A 122 -12.56 -10.55 -9.07
N LEU A 123 -11.47 -9.86 -8.72
CA LEU A 123 -11.04 -9.69 -7.34
C LEU A 123 -11.95 -8.67 -6.64
N ALA A 124 -12.08 -8.79 -5.33
CA ALA A 124 -12.70 -7.74 -4.54
C ALA A 124 -11.72 -6.56 -4.36
N THR A 125 -12.24 -5.35 -4.22
CA THR A 125 -11.41 -4.16 -4.11
C THR A 125 -11.85 -3.23 -3.00
N GLY A 126 -10.87 -2.52 -2.40
CA GLY A 126 -11.17 -1.61 -1.31
C GLY A 126 -10.17 -0.47 -1.15
N LEU A 127 -10.68 0.62 -0.55
CA LEU A 127 -9.92 1.81 -0.18
C LEU A 127 -10.26 2.21 1.26
N VAL A 128 -9.24 2.47 2.07
CA VAL A 128 -9.39 3.03 3.42
C VAL A 128 -8.47 4.23 3.57
N SER A 129 -8.97 5.34 4.12
CA SER A 129 -8.15 6.54 4.31
C SER A 129 -8.57 7.33 5.54
N THR A 130 -7.61 7.94 6.22
CA THR A 130 -7.87 8.88 7.30
C THR A 130 -8.25 10.28 6.81
N SER A 131 -8.05 10.60 5.52
CA SER A 131 -8.57 11.81 4.87
C SER A 131 -9.98 11.60 4.29
N SER A 132 -10.44 12.53 3.45
CA SER A 132 -11.59 12.24 2.59
C SER A 132 -11.21 11.13 1.60
N ILE A 133 -12.14 10.23 1.32
CA ILE A 133 -11.90 9.13 0.38
C ILE A 133 -11.69 9.61 -1.06
N THR A 134 -12.01 10.85 -1.33
CA THR A 134 -11.76 11.56 -2.59
C THR A 134 -10.47 12.37 -2.60
N HIS A 135 -9.65 12.31 -1.51
CA HIS A 135 -8.35 12.95 -1.46
C HIS A 135 -7.38 12.29 -2.45
N ALA A 136 -6.29 12.97 -2.75
CA ALA A 136 -5.39 12.62 -3.85
C ALA A 136 -4.94 11.15 -3.86
N THR A 137 -4.48 10.63 -2.72
CA THR A 137 -3.93 9.28 -2.63
C THR A 137 -4.97 8.19 -2.91
N PRO A 138 -6.11 8.10 -2.20
CA PRO A 138 -7.12 7.10 -2.53
C PRO A 138 -7.75 7.34 -3.91
N ALA A 139 -7.95 8.60 -4.32
CA ALA A 139 -8.50 8.94 -5.63
C ALA A 139 -7.64 8.40 -6.78
N SER A 140 -6.31 8.41 -6.65
CA SER A 140 -5.39 7.94 -7.70
C SER A 140 -5.51 6.44 -8.01
N PHE A 141 -6.20 5.67 -7.18
CA PHE A 141 -6.47 4.25 -7.43
C PHE A 141 -7.79 4.00 -8.15
N ILE A 142 -8.70 4.99 -8.22
CA ILE A 142 -10.09 4.78 -8.68
C ILE A 142 -10.61 5.87 -9.63
N ALA A 143 -9.99 7.05 -9.66
CA ALA A 143 -10.48 8.22 -10.37
C ALA A 143 -9.48 8.73 -11.42
N HIS A 144 -10.01 9.54 -12.36
CA HIS A 144 -9.24 10.10 -13.47
C HIS A 144 -9.60 11.57 -13.66
N ASP A 145 -8.76 12.46 -13.12
CA ASP A 145 -8.95 13.90 -13.21
C ASP A 145 -7.60 14.64 -13.33
N THR A 146 -7.56 15.71 -14.11
CA THR A 146 -6.37 16.55 -14.25
C THR A 146 -6.13 17.45 -13.04
N SER A 147 -7.03 17.43 -12.04
CA SER A 147 -6.91 18.21 -10.82
C SER A 147 -7.42 17.46 -9.58
N ARG A 148 -6.53 17.22 -8.63
CA ARG A 148 -6.84 16.63 -7.31
C ARG A 148 -7.88 17.41 -6.50
N ASN A 149 -8.13 18.66 -6.86
CA ASN A 149 -9.09 19.53 -6.17
C ASN A 149 -10.52 19.36 -6.67
N ASN A 150 -10.74 18.59 -7.72
CA ASN A 150 -12.07 18.32 -8.29
C ASN A 150 -12.81 17.23 -7.53
N TYR A 151 -12.91 17.34 -6.21
CA TYR A 151 -13.46 16.32 -5.31
C TYR A 151 -14.82 15.78 -5.76
N GLU A 152 -15.71 16.66 -6.25
CA GLU A 152 -17.03 16.24 -6.71
C GLU A 152 -16.96 15.39 -7.99
N ASN A 153 -16.04 15.67 -8.92
CA ASN A 153 -15.80 14.82 -10.08
C ASN A 153 -15.19 13.49 -9.67
N ILE A 154 -14.18 13.52 -8.80
CA ILE A 154 -13.56 12.32 -8.24
C ILE A 154 -14.60 11.43 -7.56
N ALA A 155 -15.54 12.00 -6.80
CA ALA A 155 -16.62 11.24 -6.18
C ALA A 155 -17.55 10.54 -7.20
N ARG A 156 -17.71 11.09 -8.43
CA ARG A 156 -18.46 10.41 -9.50
C ARG A 156 -17.75 9.17 -10.03
N ASP A 157 -16.43 9.11 -9.95
CA ASP A 157 -15.66 7.98 -10.46
C ASP A 157 -15.87 6.73 -9.61
N PHE A 158 -16.19 6.86 -8.31
CA PHE A 158 -16.66 5.75 -7.48
C PHE A 158 -17.94 5.06 -7.98
N LEU A 159 -18.70 5.73 -8.84
CA LEU A 159 -19.86 5.14 -9.50
C LEU A 159 -19.53 4.49 -10.85
N LYS A 160 -18.31 4.62 -11.36
CA LYS A 160 -17.88 4.01 -12.63
C LYS A 160 -17.21 2.65 -12.42
N THR A 161 -16.78 2.34 -11.20
CA THR A 161 -16.14 1.09 -10.82
C THR A 161 -17.12 0.22 -10.04
N ASP A 162 -16.68 -0.99 -9.67
CA ASP A 162 -17.45 -1.94 -8.84
C ASP A 162 -16.78 -2.19 -7.49
N ILE A 163 -16.04 -1.21 -6.97
CA ILE A 163 -15.35 -1.30 -5.68
C ILE A 163 -16.27 -1.81 -4.59
N ASP A 164 -15.80 -2.78 -3.78
CA ASP A 164 -16.64 -3.42 -2.76
C ASP A 164 -16.72 -2.59 -1.48
N VAL A 165 -15.60 -2.02 -1.03
CA VAL A 165 -15.57 -1.24 0.21
C VAL A 165 -14.70 0.00 0.08
N PHE A 166 -15.23 1.14 0.56
CA PHE A 166 -14.43 2.33 0.76
C PHE A 166 -14.83 3.04 2.05
N ILE A 167 -13.82 3.38 2.87
CA ILE A 167 -14.03 4.00 4.18
C ILE A 167 -13.08 5.20 4.33
N GLY A 168 -13.66 6.38 4.57
CA GLY A 168 -12.92 7.63 4.76
C GLY A 168 -13.88 8.79 5.00
N GLY A 169 -13.37 10.01 5.09
CA GLY A 169 -14.19 11.23 5.09
C GLY A 169 -14.77 11.54 3.71
N GLY A 170 -15.32 12.74 3.54
CA GLY A 170 -15.77 13.26 2.25
C GLY A 170 -17.26 13.09 1.95
N TYR A 171 -18.10 12.88 2.95
CA TYR A 171 -19.56 12.76 2.77
C TYR A 171 -20.15 13.88 1.90
N ASP A 172 -19.67 15.12 2.08
CA ASP A 172 -20.19 16.28 1.35
C ASP A 172 -19.89 16.21 -0.16
N HIS A 173 -18.82 15.56 -0.57
CA HIS A 173 -18.46 15.37 -1.99
C HIS A 173 -19.44 14.44 -2.70
N PHE A 174 -20.18 13.60 -1.98
CA PHE A 174 -21.23 12.72 -2.48
C PHE A 174 -22.64 13.28 -2.30
N ALA A 175 -22.91 13.98 -1.17
CA ALA A 175 -24.27 14.38 -0.77
C ALA A 175 -24.56 15.88 -0.92
N ASN A 176 -23.61 16.75 -0.53
CA ASN A 176 -23.80 18.21 -0.44
C ASN A 176 -23.09 18.94 -1.58
N ARG A 177 -23.31 18.47 -2.79
CA ARG A 177 -22.61 18.87 -4.00
C ARG A 177 -23.10 20.21 -4.57
N THR A 178 -22.20 20.90 -5.27
CA THR A 178 -22.52 22.17 -5.96
C THR A 178 -23.47 21.94 -7.15
N ASP A 179 -23.35 20.79 -7.83
CA ASP A 179 -24.21 20.39 -8.97
C ASP A 179 -25.60 19.88 -8.56
N LYS A 180 -25.90 19.83 -7.25
CA LYS A 180 -27.18 19.37 -6.68
C LYS A 180 -27.48 17.88 -6.89
N LEU A 181 -26.54 17.08 -7.41
CA LEU A 181 -26.68 15.63 -7.46
C LEU A 181 -26.48 15.03 -6.08
N ASN A 182 -27.20 13.94 -5.81
CA ASN A 182 -27.01 13.13 -4.60
C ASN A 182 -26.44 11.76 -5.03
N LEU A 183 -25.12 11.60 -4.90
CA LEU A 183 -24.46 10.34 -5.24
C LEU A 183 -24.69 9.25 -4.18
N ILE A 184 -25.14 9.61 -2.97
CA ILE A 184 -25.53 8.64 -1.93
C ILE A 184 -26.69 7.76 -2.42
N ASP A 185 -27.68 8.36 -3.06
CA ASP A 185 -28.82 7.61 -3.60
C ASP A 185 -28.36 6.70 -4.77
N SER A 186 -27.44 7.20 -5.59
CA SER A 186 -26.82 6.38 -6.65
C SER A 186 -26.05 5.18 -6.10
N LEU A 187 -25.29 5.36 -5.02
CA LEU A 187 -24.59 4.26 -4.34
C LEU A 187 -25.59 3.23 -3.79
N LYS A 188 -26.66 3.66 -3.14
CA LYS A 188 -27.72 2.77 -2.64
C LYS A 188 -28.38 1.96 -3.76
N ILE A 189 -28.71 2.60 -4.90
CA ILE A 189 -29.26 1.92 -6.08
C ILE A 189 -28.28 0.84 -6.60
N ARG A 190 -26.97 1.07 -6.51
CA ARG A 190 -25.93 0.10 -6.87
C ARG A 190 -25.67 -0.97 -5.79
N GLY A 191 -26.48 -0.99 -4.72
CA GLY A 191 -26.44 -2.00 -3.67
C GLY A 191 -25.47 -1.71 -2.52
N TYR A 192 -24.93 -0.48 -2.42
CA TYR A 192 -24.11 -0.12 -1.27
C TYR A 192 -24.95 0.15 -0.04
N GLU A 193 -24.50 -0.41 1.08
CA GLU A 193 -24.84 0.12 2.40
C GLU A 193 -23.99 1.36 2.65
N VAL A 194 -24.62 2.53 2.88
CA VAL A 194 -23.93 3.78 3.14
C VAL A 194 -24.05 4.13 4.61
N GLN A 195 -22.93 4.23 5.31
CA GLN A 195 -22.86 4.52 6.74
C GLN A 195 -21.96 5.72 7.01
N THR A 196 -22.31 6.52 8.03
CA THR A 196 -21.60 7.76 8.38
C THR A 196 -20.98 7.75 9.77
N SER A 197 -21.07 6.65 10.50
CA SER A 197 -20.40 6.48 11.79
C SER A 197 -19.67 5.16 11.88
N MET A 198 -18.56 5.15 12.59
CA MET A 198 -17.75 3.93 12.78
C MET A 198 -18.56 2.80 13.43
N ASP A 199 -19.42 3.10 14.39
CA ASP A 199 -20.27 2.11 15.05
C ASP A 199 -21.18 1.36 14.07
N LEU A 200 -21.75 2.06 13.07
CA LEU A 200 -22.60 1.46 12.05
C LEU A 200 -21.77 0.73 10.99
N ILE A 201 -20.63 1.29 10.59
CA ILE A 201 -19.68 0.66 9.68
C ILE A 201 -19.23 -0.70 10.24
N LEU A 202 -18.84 -0.76 11.50
CA LEU A 202 -18.38 -1.99 12.15
C LEU A 202 -19.47 -3.04 12.32
N LYS A 203 -20.73 -2.63 12.47
CA LYS A 203 -21.89 -3.56 12.55
C LYS A 203 -22.39 -4.04 11.21
N SER A 204 -21.99 -3.41 10.10
CA SER A 204 -22.44 -3.79 8.77
C SER A 204 -21.98 -5.20 8.42
N SER A 205 -22.86 -5.94 7.76
CA SER A 205 -22.55 -7.26 7.13
C SER A 205 -22.61 -7.19 5.61
N ALA A 206 -22.82 -5.99 5.04
CA ALA A 206 -22.91 -5.81 3.60
C ALA A 206 -21.60 -6.17 2.90
N LEU A 207 -21.72 -6.67 1.67
CA LEU A 207 -20.59 -6.94 0.80
C LEU A 207 -20.14 -5.69 0.04
N LYS A 208 -21.06 -4.72 -0.14
CA LYS A 208 -20.76 -3.40 -0.69
C LYS A 208 -21.02 -2.34 0.38
N LEU A 209 -19.94 -1.69 0.84
CA LEU A 209 -19.99 -0.75 1.96
C LEU A 209 -19.31 0.58 1.61
N ALA A 210 -20.04 1.67 1.73
CA ALA A 210 -19.52 3.03 1.68
C ALA A 210 -19.54 3.64 3.10
N GLY A 211 -18.39 3.74 3.73
CA GLY A 211 -18.22 4.34 5.06
C GLY A 211 -17.70 5.77 4.93
N LEU A 212 -18.59 6.77 5.05
CA LEU A 212 -18.26 8.20 4.90
C LEU A 212 -18.23 8.88 6.29
N THR A 213 -17.10 8.77 6.97
CA THR A 213 -16.92 9.00 8.42
C THR A 213 -16.91 10.48 8.84
N ALA A 214 -16.77 11.40 7.89
CA ALA A 214 -16.76 12.83 8.15
C ALA A 214 -17.34 13.61 6.94
N PRO A 215 -17.85 14.83 7.13
CA PRO A 215 -18.31 15.69 6.01
C PRO A 215 -17.21 15.92 4.96
N ASN A 216 -16.01 16.28 5.39
CA ASN A 216 -14.83 16.47 4.56
C ASN A 216 -13.70 15.57 5.09
N GLN A 217 -12.72 16.14 5.78
CA GLN A 217 -11.60 15.42 6.34
C GLN A 217 -11.92 14.88 7.74
N ASN A 218 -11.42 13.69 8.07
CA ASN A 218 -11.43 13.25 9.46
C ASN A 218 -10.47 14.11 10.32
N PRO A 219 -10.74 14.29 11.61
CA PRO A 219 -9.79 14.96 12.50
C PRO A 219 -8.52 14.10 12.69
N TYR A 220 -7.44 14.71 13.18
CA TYR A 220 -6.27 13.96 13.67
C TYR A 220 -6.69 12.97 14.77
N ARG A 221 -5.93 11.90 14.93
CA ARG A 221 -6.21 10.89 15.97
C ARG A 221 -6.27 11.51 17.36
N LEU A 222 -5.32 12.36 17.73
CA LEU A 222 -5.30 13.11 18.98
C LEU A 222 -6.46 14.14 19.13
N LYS A 223 -7.17 14.45 18.05
CA LYS A 223 -8.30 15.38 18.02
C LYS A 223 -9.65 14.68 17.85
N GLY A 224 -9.71 13.38 18.12
CA GLY A 224 -10.97 12.65 18.25
C GLY A 224 -11.30 11.64 17.16
N ARG A 225 -10.40 11.38 16.17
CA ARG A 225 -10.59 10.28 15.20
C ARG A 225 -10.57 8.91 15.88
N GLY A 226 -9.81 8.77 16.97
CA GLY A 226 -9.65 7.49 17.65
C GLY A 226 -9.02 6.42 16.77
N ASP A 227 -9.44 5.17 16.95
CA ASP A 227 -8.90 3.99 16.25
C ASP A 227 -9.55 3.74 14.88
N MET A 228 -10.02 4.80 14.20
CA MET A 228 -10.75 4.68 12.92
C MET A 228 -9.95 3.92 11.87
N LEU A 229 -8.65 4.21 11.69
CA LEU A 229 -7.82 3.58 10.66
C LEU A 229 -7.70 2.07 10.90
N THR A 230 -7.33 1.68 12.11
CA THR A 230 -7.21 0.27 12.51
C THR A 230 -8.52 -0.49 12.34
N SER A 231 -9.64 0.09 12.82
CA SER A 231 -10.95 -0.54 12.76
C SER A 231 -11.51 -0.63 11.34
N SER A 232 -11.28 0.40 10.51
CA SER A 232 -11.68 0.41 9.11
C SER A 232 -10.87 -0.60 8.28
N SER A 233 -9.56 -0.73 8.55
CA SER A 233 -8.71 -1.73 7.91
C SER A 233 -9.18 -3.15 8.22
N ALA A 234 -9.49 -3.44 9.49
CA ALA A 234 -10.06 -4.73 9.88
C ALA A 234 -11.39 -5.01 9.18
N LYS A 235 -12.31 -4.02 9.12
CA LYS A 235 -13.61 -4.15 8.47
C LYS A 235 -13.47 -4.36 6.95
N ALA A 236 -12.57 -3.63 6.28
CA ALA A 236 -12.31 -3.81 4.87
C ALA A 236 -11.78 -5.23 4.58
N ILE A 237 -10.82 -5.71 5.35
CA ILE A 237 -10.30 -7.09 5.23
C ILE A 237 -11.43 -8.12 5.46
N GLU A 238 -12.28 -7.92 6.47
CA GLU A 238 -13.44 -8.81 6.75
C GLU A 238 -14.38 -8.94 5.55
N ILE A 239 -14.65 -7.81 4.85
CA ILE A 239 -15.51 -7.81 3.67
C ILE A 239 -14.83 -8.46 2.49
N LEU A 240 -13.61 -8.01 2.16
CA LEU A 240 -12.90 -8.39 0.94
C LEU A 240 -12.45 -9.86 0.97
N SER A 241 -12.08 -10.40 2.12
CA SER A 241 -11.64 -11.79 2.28
C SER A 241 -12.75 -12.82 1.99
N LYS A 242 -14.01 -12.40 1.83
CA LYS A 242 -15.11 -13.25 1.39
C LYS A 242 -15.01 -13.63 -0.10
N ASN A 243 -14.26 -12.85 -0.89
CA ASN A 243 -14.01 -13.20 -2.29
C ASN A 243 -12.94 -14.29 -2.39
N ARG A 244 -13.31 -15.46 -2.91
CA ARG A 244 -12.40 -16.62 -3.02
C ARG A 244 -11.26 -16.43 -4.03
N LYS A 245 -11.40 -15.51 -4.98
CA LYS A 245 -10.34 -15.18 -5.93
C LYS A 245 -9.24 -14.31 -5.29
N GLY A 246 -9.57 -13.61 -4.20
CA GLY A 246 -8.71 -12.69 -3.50
C GLY A 246 -9.13 -11.24 -3.67
N PHE A 247 -8.27 -10.32 -3.24
CA PHE A 247 -8.60 -8.88 -3.23
C PHE A 247 -7.37 -7.99 -3.36
N PHE A 248 -7.64 -6.74 -3.76
CA PHE A 248 -6.71 -5.61 -3.65
C PHE A 248 -7.27 -4.60 -2.64
N LEU A 249 -6.47 -4.21 -1.66
CA LEU A 249 -6.84 -3.20 -0.67
C LEU A 249 -5.73 -2.15 -0.54
N MET A 250 -6.08 -0.87 -0.71
CA MET A 250 -5.19 0.24 -0.35
C MET A 250 -5.65 0.85 0.97
N ILE A 251 -4.69 1.10 1.87
CA ILE A 251 -4.92 1.73 3.19
C ILE A 251 -3.99 2.93 3.31
N GLU A 252 -4.55 4.09 3.65
CA GLU A 252 -3.79 5.32 3.78
C GLU A 252 -3.86 5.93 5.17
N GLY A 253 -2.67 6.23 5.73
CA GLY A 253 -2.49 7.11 6.88
C GLY A 253 -2.16 8.52 6.41
N SER A 254 -3.17 9.31 6.04
CA SER A 254 -3.02 10.58 5.33
C SER A 254 -2.44 11.71 6.17
N GLN A 255 -2.57 11.65 7.50
CA GLN A 255 -2.37 12.84 8.34
C GLN A 255 -0.96 12.93 8.91
N ILE A 256 -0.11 11.98 8.59
CA ILE A 256 1.35 12.08 8.84
C ILE A 256 1.90 13.27 8.02
N ASP A 257 1.47 13.39 6.74
CA ASP A 257 1.80 14.51 5.86
C ASP A 257 1.39 15.87 6.45
N TRP A 258 0.15 15.97 6.91
CA TRP A 258 -0.34 17.24 7.47
C TRP A 258 0.40 17.66 8.72
N ALA A 259 0.80 16.69 9.57
CA ALA A 259 1.64 16.96 10.73
C ALA A 259 3.05 17.41 10.32
N GLY A 260 3.59 16.84 9.24
CA GLY A 260 4.84 17.28 8.61
C GLY A 260 4.75 18.72 8.11
N HIS A 261 3.71 19.07 7.35
CA HIS A 261 3.44 20.44 6.89
C HIS A 261 3.28 21.46 8.02
N ALA A 262 2.65 21.04 9.12
CA ALA A 262 2.49 21.88 10.30
C ALA A 262 3.76 21.99 11.15
N ASN A 263 4.75 21.11 10.93
CA ASN A 263 5.94 20.93 11.76
C ASN A 263 5.58 20.61 13.22
N GLU A 264 4.59 19.70 13.40
CA GLU A 264 4.08 19.28 14.70
C GLU A 264 4.59 17.88 15.05
N PRO A 265 5.68 17.76 15.85
CA PRO A 265 6.34 16.48 16.09
C PRO A 265 5.45 15.47 16.84
N GLU A 266 4.64 15.92 17.78
CA GLU A 266 3.74 15.06 18.55
C GLU A 266 2.67 14.43 17.64
N MET A 267 2.06 15.22 16.76
CA MET A 267 1.08 14.72 15.81
C MET A 267 1.72 13.79 14.77
N LEU A 268 2.90 14.13 14.24
CA LEU A 268 3.63 13.29 13.28
C LEU A 268 3.89 11.88 13.86
N ILE A 269 4.34 11.84 15.10
CA ILE A 269 4.64 10.59 15.80
C ILE A 269 3.34 9.81 16.06
N ASP A 270 2.30 10.47 16.56
CA ASP A 270 1.03 9.82 16.90
C ASP A 270 0.33 9.23 15.67
N GLU A 271 0.30 9.97 14.56
CA GLU A 271 -0.26 9.47 13.29
C GLU A 271 0.56 8.31 12.70
N THR A 272 1.89 8.33 12.87
CA THR A 272 2.75 7.21 12.46
C THR A 272 2.51 5.97 13.33
N LEU A 273 2.30 6.14 14.63
CA LEU A 273 1.93 5.05 15.56
C LEU A 273 0.53 4.48 15.24
N ASP A 274 -0.44 5.33 14.86
CA ASP A 274 -1.77 4.88 14.43
C ASP A 274 -1.69 4.06 13.13
N PHE A 275 -0.84 4.49 12.20
CA PHE A 275 -0.57 3.75 10.97
C PHE A 275 0.10 2.40 11.26
N ASP A 276 1.09 2.35 12.17
CA ASP A 276 1.71 1.10 12.61
C ASP A 276 0.72 0.15 13.28
N LYS A 277 -0.21 0.68 14.08
CA LYS A 277 -1.28 -0.12 14.68
C LYS A 277 -2.20 -0.76 13.64
N ALA A 278 -2.53 -0.03 12.57
CA ALA A 278 -3.27 -0.57 11.45
C ALA A 278 -2.46 -1.63 10.69
N LEU A 279 -1.15 -1.41 10.52
CA LEU A 279 -0.24 -2.42 9.95
C LEU A 279 -0.24 -3.72 10.78
N GLY A 280 -0.32 -3.63 12.10
CA GLY A 280 -0.44 -4.80 12.96
C GLY A 280 -1.62 -5.71 12.59
N VAL A 281 -2.80 -5.12 12.40
CA VAL A 281 -4.01 -5.87 11.97
C VAL A 281 -3.82 -6.50 10.59
N VAL A 282 -3.19 -5.79 9.68
CA VAL A 282 -2.90 -6.29 8.31
C VAL A 282 -1.94 -7.47 8.35
N LEU A 283 -0.87 -7.38 9.12
CA LEU A 283 0.12 -8.46 9.28
C LEU A 283 -0.48 -9.68 9.98
N ASP A 284 -1.31 -9.48 11.01
CA ASP A 284 -2.01 -10.58 11.69
C ASP A 284 -2.91 -11.37 10.73
N PHE A 285 -3.56 -10.68 9.78
CA PHE A 285 -4.32 -11.33 8.73
C PHE A 285 -3.40 -12.06 7.75
N ALA A 286 -2.34 -11.41 7.26
CA ALA A 286 -1.43 -11.98 6.29
C ALA A 286 -0.70 -13.23 6.83
N GLU A 287 -0.30 -13.22 8.10
CA GLU A 287 0.32 -14.36 8.78
C GLU A 287 -0.60 -15.59 8.86
N LYS A 288 -1.91 -15.38 8.99
CA LYS A 288 -2.91 -16.47 9.02
C LYS A 288 -3.27 -16.95 7.62
N ASP A 289 -3.47 -16.03 6.70
CA ASP A 289 -3.93 -16.31 5.33
C ASP A 289 -2.84 -16.99 4.46
N LYS A 290 -1.57 -16.62 4.61
CA LYS A 290 -0.40 -17.14 3.87
C LYS A 290 -0.38 -16.82 2.37
N HIS A 291 -1.41 -16.21 1.81
CA HIS A 291 -1.56 -15.82 0.41
C HIS A 291 -1.64 -14.30 0.22
N THR A 292 -1.31 -13.56 1.26
CA THR A 292 -1.39 -12.09 1.27
C THR A 292 0.01 -11.48 1.20
N LEU A 293 0.26 -10.72 0.14
CA LEU A 293 1.39 -9.81 0.03
C LEU A 293 1.02 -8.49 0.70
N VAL A 294 1.83 -8.04 1.64
CA VAL A 294 1.72 -6.71 2.27
C VAL A 294 2.90 -5.86 1.81
N VAL A 295 2.62 -4.66 1.31
CA VAL A 295 3.64 -3.67 0.96
C VAL A 295 3.28 -2.35 1.63
N VAL A 296 4.24 -1.77 2.32
CA VAL A 296 4.09 -0.52 3.09
C VAL A 296 5.11 0.48 2.59
N THR A 297 4.68 1.68 2.28
CA THR A 297 5.57 2.77 1.85
C THR A 297 4.94 4.13 2.15
N ALA A 298 5.49 5.19 1.61
CA ALA A 298 4.87 6.52 1.53
C ALA A 298 4.88 6.97 0.06
N ASP A 299 4.20 8.04 -0.22
CA ASP A 299 4.21 8.70 -1.53
C ASP A 299 5.36 9.71 -1.64
N HIS A 300 5.68 10.42 -0.56
CA HIS A 300 6.83 11.33 -0.40
C HIS A 300 7.18 11.48 1.09
N GLU A 301 8.18 12.29 1.39
CA GLU A 301 8.48 12.80 2.74
C GLU A 301 7.94 14.23 2.83
N THR A 302 7.52 14.64 4.05
CA THR A 302 7.03 15.98 4.33
C THR A 302 7.68 16.56 5.57
N GLY A 303 8.12 17.81 5.46
CA GLY A 303 8.69 18.59 6.56
C GLY A 303 10.22 18.62 6.59
N GLY A 304 10.91 17.80 5.81
CA GLY A 304 12.36 17.65 5.88
C GLY A 304 12.80 17.25 7.29
N VAL A 305 12.18 16.18 7.81
CA VAL A 305 12.31 15.76 9.21
C VAL A 305 13.67 15.16 9.48
N SER A 306 14.29 15.57 10.58
CA SER A 306 15.50 14.95 11.11
C SER A 306 15.41 14.74 12.62
N ILE A 307 15.98 13.64 13.10
CA ILE A 307 16.11 13.36 14.54
C ILE A 307 17.40 13.98 15.03
N VAL A 308 17.30 15.01 15.87
CA VAL A 308 18.45 15.80 16.37
C VAL A 308 18.77 15.56 17.84
N GLY A 309 18.06 14.66 18.51
CA GLY A 309 18.29 14.30 19.90
C GLY A 309 17.19 13.44 20.47
N GLY A 310 17.31 13.08 21.72
CA GLY A 310 16.35 12.23 22.44
C GLY A 310 17.02 11.40 23.53
N SER A 311 16.26 10.45 24.10
CA SER A 311 16.73 9.52 25.12
C SER A 311 16.06 8.16 24.92
N THR A 312 16.84 7.16 24.60
CA THR A 312 16.37 5.77 24.50
C THR A 312 15.86 5.24 25.84
N LYS A 313 16.45 5.71 26.96
CA LYS A 313 16.03 5.32 28.32
C LYS A 313 14.64 5.86 28.66
N ASN A 314 14.30 7.06 28.17
CA ASN A 314 13.06 7.76 28.52
C ASN A 314 12.03 7.74 27.38
N HIS A 315 12.32 7.01 26.30
CA HIS A 315 11.47 6.93 25.12
C HIS A 315 11.07 8.33 24.60
N THR A 316 12.06 9.22 24.46
CA THR A 316 11.84 10.57 23.95
C THR A 316 12.68 10.82 22.70
N VAL A 317 12.17 11.63 21.81
CA VAL A 317 12.85 12.05 20.59
C VAL A 317 12.70 13.54 20.39
N LYS A 318 13.73 14.19 19.84
CA LYS A 318 13.66 15.59 19.42
C LYS A 318 13.77 15.66 17.92
N LEU A 319 12.73 16.16 17.28
CA LEU A 319 12.66 16.37 15.84
C LEU A 319 13.05 17.81 15.48
N ASN A 320 13.63 17.96 14.30
CA ASN A 320 13.82 19.23 13.61
C ASN A 320 13.20 19.12 12.22
N PHE A 321 12.56 20.19 11.77
CA PHE A 321 11.94 20.32 10.46
C PHE A 321 12.67 21.39 9.66
N SER A 322 13.13 21.05 8.46
CA SER A 322 13.84 21.98 7.57
C SER A 322 12.91 22.65 6.55
N SER A 323 11.68 22.17 6.44
CA SER A 323 10.68 22.64 5.46
C SER A 323 9.28 22.61 6.08
N LYS A 324 8.32 23.20 5.36
CA LYS A 324 6.87 22.98 5.51
C LYS A 324 6.26 22.38 4.25
N SER A 325 7.09 21.86 3.38
CA SER A 325 6.70 21.27 2.10
C SER A 325 7.25 19.87 2.00
N HIS A 326 6.88 19.15 0.93
CA HIS A 326 7.47 17.87 0.60
C HIS A 326 8.96 17.99 0.32
N THR A 327 9.68 16.89 0.46
CA THR A 327 11.07 16.76 0.06
C THR A 327 11.24 15.65 -0.97
N ALA A 328 12.43 15.57 -1.57
CA ALA A 328 12.78 14.53 -2.53
C ALA A 328 13.59 13.39 -1.89
N ASP A 329 13.49 13.23 -0.57
CA ASP A 329 14.15 12.13 0.13
C ASP A 329 13.60 10.77 -0.34
N MET A 330 14.49 9.77 -0.42
CA MET A 330 14.05 8.40 -0.73
C MET A 330 13.14 7.88 0.39
N ILE A 331 12.05 7.21 -0.02
CA ILE A 331 11.04 6.71 0.88
C ILE A 331 11.31 5.26 1.25
N PRO A 332 11.17 4.86 2.54
CA PRO A 332 11.32 3.47 2.94
C PRO A 332 10.18 2.60 2.37
N VAL A 333 10.53 1.37 2.06
CA VAL A 333 9.61 0.32 1.63
C VAL A 333 9.76 -0.84 2.59
N PHE A 334 8.64 -1.32 3.15
CA PHE A 334 8.60 -2.52 3.98
C PHE A 334 7.66 -3.52 3.32
N SER A 335 7.99 -4.80 3.37
CA SER A 335 7.13 -5.81 2.76
C SER A 335 7.15 -7.12 3.53
N PHE A 336 6.03 -7.86 3.42
CA PHE A 336 5.78 -9.11 4.12
C PHE A 336 4.94 -10.06 3.26
N GLY A 337 5.15 -11.37 3.42
CA GLY A 337 4.37 -12.40 2.76
C GLY A 337 4.98 -12.87 1.42
N PRO A 338 4.22 -13.64 0.63
CA PRO A 338 4.72 -14.18 -0.63
C PRO A 338 5.05 -13.07 -1.62
N GLY A 339 6.21 -13.14 -2.27
CA GLY A 339 6.68 -12.13 -3.23
C GLY A 339 7.24 -10.84 -2.63
N ALA A 340 7.31 -10.74 -1.30
CA ALA A 340 7.82 -9.56 -0.58
C ALA A 340 9.28 -9.24 -0.93
N GLU A 341 10.09 -10.25 -1.23
CA GLU A 341 11.49 -10.10 -1.64
C GLU A 341 11.69 -9.22 -2.89
N LYS A 342 10.64 -9.07 -3.71
CA LYS A 342 10.67 -8.24 -4.93
C LYS A 342 10.63 -6.74 -4.64
N PHE A 343 10.38 -6.34 -3.39
CA PHE A 343 10.29 -4.94 -2.96
C PHE A 343 11.54 -4.49 -2.19
N THR A 344 12.67 -5.18 -2.39
CA THR A 344 13.99 -4.83 -1.86
C THR A 344 14.80 -3.97 -2.83
N GLY A 345 15.88 -3.34 -2.33
CA GLY A 345 16.76 -2.47 -3.13
C GLY A 345 16.19 -1.07 -3.30
N ILE A 346 16.56 -0.41 -4.39
CA ILE A 346 16.11 0.95 -4.70
C ILE A 346 15.21 0.89 -5.93
N LEU A 347 13.93 1.14 -5.74
CA LEU A 347 12.89 1.09 -6.76
C LEU A 347 12.56 2.51 -7.26
N ASP A 348 11.99 2.63 -8.45
CA ASP A 348 11.19 3.79 -8.81
C ASP A 348 9.73 3.54 -8.40
N ASN A 349 8.97 4.59 -8.04
CA ASN A 349 7.55 4.41 -7.64
C ASN A 349 6.68 3.82 -8.77
N THR A 350 7.10 3.90 -10.01
CA THR A 350 6.42 3.24 -11.14
C THR A 350 6.62 1.73 -11.18
N GLU A 351 7.56 1.18 -10.41
CA GLU A 351 7.84 -0.27 -10.40
C GLU A 351 6.88 -1.08 -9.52
N PHE A 352 6.11 -0.43 -8.64
CA PHE A 352 5.15 -1.13 -7.77
C PHE A 352 4.03 -1.78 -8.57
N PHE A 353 3.42 -1.03 -9.48
CA PHE A 353 2.34 -1.51 -10.33
C PHE A 353 2.69 -2.80 -11.12
N PRO A 354 3.78 -2.87 -11.92
CA PRO A 354 4.13 -4.11 -12.61
C PRO A 354 4.48 -5.25 -11.66
N LYS A 355 4.99 -4.97 -10.45
CA LYS A 355 5.24 -6.00 -9.43
C LYS A 355 3.93 -6.55 -8.86
N PHE A 356 2.91 -5.72 -8.67
CA PHE A 356 1.58 -6.16 -8.25
C PHE A 356 0.91 -7.02 -9.33
N LEU A 357 0.95 -6.59 -10.60
CA LEU A 357 0.44 -7.39 -11.72
C LEU A 357 1.14 -8.76 -11.80
N ALA A 358 2.46 -8.77 -11.71
CA ALA A 358 3.23 -10.02 -11.71
C ALA A 358 2.90 -10.89 -10.49
N GLY A 359 2.63 -10.28 -9.31
CA GLY A 359 2.20 -10.97 -8.11
C GLY A 359 0.89 -11.73 -8.30
N TYR A 360 -0.09 -11.12 -8.91
CA TYR A 360 -1.36 -11.75 -9.26
C TYR A 360 -1.27 -12.70 -10.48
N GLY A 361 -0.15 -12.72 -11.19
CA GLY A 361 -0.03 -13.46 -12.45
C GLY A 361 -0.78 -12.81 -13.61
N PHE A 362 -1.14 -11.55 -13.51
CA PHE A 362 -1.80 -10.80 -14.58
C PHE A 362 -0.77 -10.43 -15.66
N ARG A 363 -1.18 -10.55 -16.92
CA ARG A 363 -0.37 -10.09 -18.06
C ARG A 363 -0.73 -8.64 -18.38
N LYS A 364 0.30 -7.86 -18.74
CA LYS A 364 0.08 -6.52 -19.33
C LYS A 364 -0.71 -6.61 -20.61
#